data_dd75f5233405b7ddd00c0a768c96c568
#
_entry.id   dd75f5233405b7ddd00c0a768c96c568
#
_cell.length_a   1.000
_cell.length_b   1.000
_cell.length_c   1.000
_cell.angle_alpha   90.00
_cell.angle_beta   90.00
_cell.angle_gamma   90.00
#
_symmetry.space_group_name_H-M   'P 1'
#
loop_
_entity.id
_entity.type
_entity.pdbx_description
1 polymer ?
#
loop_
_entity_poly.entity_id
_entity_poly.type
_entity_poly.pdbx_seq_one_letter_code
_entity_poly.pdbx_strand_id
1 'polypeptide(L)'
;NPKCTYAQMLKATGFDVSLYSSQSRWGRWDGVESFIFAGSDPLVFLDEEHLTGPWYDDKLLDYLDRDISSQTNQSVTILHLRGSHFPAQAHYPCENRPAALEKFIAETSGPNADTNSYDTSIFFTDSILGKTVKRLKQRGGPAWMIYLSDHGDSIGANSWRLTNDRNVWEVPMIIWFSADYANKFPDIVSAVKKARTLPLQSDLLLAGFLHIAGVKGWEIGSEKDFLSELFKPRFPRLIEGGKIGY
;
A
#
# COMPACT_ATOMS: atom_id res chain seq x y z
N ASN A 1 -17.68 22.14 -6.16
CA ASN A 1 -16.25 22.02 -6.44
C ASN A 1 -15.96 20.56 -6.75
N PRO A 2 -15.45 20.24 -7.93
CA PRO A 2 -14.92 18.90 -8.15
C PRO A 2 -13.77 18.69 -7.16
N LYS A 3 -13.90 17.72 -6.30
CA LYS A 3 -12.81 17.34 -5.39
C LYS A 3 -11.67 16.80 -6.26
N CYS A 4 -10.49 17.42 -6.19
CA CYS A 4 -9.30 16.92 -6.87
C CYS A 4 -9.01 15.50 -6.39
N THR A 5 -8.72 14.61 -7.32
CA THR A 5 -8.25 13.27 -6.99
C THR A 5 -6.80 13.32 -6.50
N TYR A 6 -6.37 12.27 -5.84
CA TYR A 6 -4.99 12.13 -5.37
C TYR A 6 -3.96 12.26 -6.51
N ALA A 7 -4.23 11.57 -7.62
CA ALA A 7 -3.39 11.64 -8.80
C ALA A 7 -3.33 13.06 -9.39
N GLN A 8 -4.45 13.77 -9.44
CA GLN A 8 -4.49 15.16 -9.93
C GLN A 8 -3.68 16.11 -9.02
N MET A 9 -3.71 15.90 -7.70
CA MET A 9 -2.90 16.68 -6.77
C MET A 9 -1.41 16.48 -7.02
N LEU A 10 -0.93 15.26 -7.15
CA LEU A 10 0.46 14.95 -7.45
C LEU A 10 0.88 15.49 -8.82
N LYS A 11 0.06 15.30 -9.86
CA LYS A 11 0.34 15.82 -11.21
C LYS A 11 0.44 17.35 -11.23
N ALA A 12 -0.40 18.05 -10.47
CA ALA A 12 -0.33 19.50 -10.34
C ALA A 12 0.99 20.01 -9.73
N THR A 13 1.74 19.14 -9.04
CA THR A 13 3.06 19.44 -8.49
C THR A 13 4.22 18.87 -9.30
N GLY A 14 3.94 18.40 -10.52
CA GLY A 14 4.95 17.97 -11.50
C GLY A 14 5.34 16.49 -11.42
N PHE A 15 4.58 15.66 -10.68
CA PHE A 15 4.79 14.22 -10.70
C PHE A 15 4.10 13.56 -11.88
N ASP A 16 4.77 12.60 -12.49
CA ASP A 16 4.12 11.57 -13.30
C ASP A 16 3.47 10.55 -12.35
N VAL A 17 2.20 10.21 -12.58
CA VAL A 17 1.45 9.32 -11.68
C VAL A 17 0.84 8.19 -12.46
N SER A 18 1.26 6.98 -12.18
CA SER A 18 0.74 5.73 -12.73
C SER A 18 0.06 4.88 -11.65
N LEU A 19 -0.95 4.12 -12.06
CA LEU A 19 -1.60 3.12 -11.21
C LEU A 19 -1.75 1.79 -11.95
N TYR A 20 -1.35 0.73 -11.27
CA TYR A 20 -1.49 -0.65 -11.72
C TYR A 20 -2.19 -1.46 -10.63
N SER A 21 -3.30 -2.11 -10.98
CA SER A 21 -4.14 -2.84 -10.04
C SER A 21 -4.28 -4.31 -10.45
N SER A 22 -4.09 -5.20 -9.51
CA SER A 22 -4.46 -6.62 -9.64
C SER A 22 -5.92 -6.89 -9.25
N GLN A 23 -6.62 -5.88 -8.77
CA GLN A 23 -8.05 -5.95 -8.50
C GLN A 23 -8.86 -5.50 -9.73
N SER A 24 -10.15 -5.83 -9.74
CA SER A 24 -11.06 -5.41 -10.80
C SER A 24 -11.43 -3.93 -10.67
N ARG A 25 -11.64 -3.26 -11.81
CA ARG A 25 -12.20 -1.91 -11.84
C ARG A 25 -13.69 -1.89 -11.45
N TRP A 26 -14.42 -2.95 -11.75
CA TRP A 26 -15.88 -3.00 -11.77
C TRP A 26 -16.45 -3.96 -10.71
N GLY A 27 -15.93 -3.95 -9.51
CA GLY A 27 -16.50 -4.68 -8.40
C GLY A 27 -17.50 -3.85 -7.59
N ARG A 28 -18.33 -4.51 -6.80
CA ARG A 28 -19.26 -3.83 -5.87
C ARG A 28 -18.53 -2.94 -4.86
N TRP A 29 -17.27 -3.28 -4.59
CA TRP A 29 -16.43 -2.64 -3.57
C TRP A 29 -15.20 -1.95 -4.15
N ASP A 30 -14.88 -2.20 -5.44
CA ASP A 30 -13.61 -1.77 -6.08
C ASP A 30 -13.72 -0.40 -6.77
N GLY A 31 -14.90 0.23 -6.75
CA GLY A 31 -15.13 1.51 -7.45
C GLY A 31 -14.51 2.74 -6.77
N VAL A 32 -14.19 2.64 -5.48
CA VAL A 32 -13.67 3.78 -4.69
C VAL A 32 -12.23 4.07 -5.07
N GLU A 33 -11.40 3.07 -5.24
CA GLU A 33 -9.99 3.19 -5.62
C GLU A 33 -9.86 3.76 -7.03
N SER A 34 -10.70 3.30 -7.96
CA SER A 34 -10.76 3.85 -9.32
C SER A 34 -11.08 5.35 -9.32
N PHE A 35 -11.92 5.79 -8.38
CA PHE A 35 -12.27 7.21 -8.25
C PHE A 35 -11.15 8.01 -7.58
N ILE A 36 -10.54 7.51 -6.52
CA ILE A 36 -9.46 8.19 -5.77
C ILE A 36 -8.27 8.45 -6.67
N PHE A 37 -7.92 7.48 -7.53
CA PHE A 37 -6.78 7.54 -8.43
C PHE A 37 -7.13 7.92 -9.86
N ALA A 38 -8.36 8.35 -10.13
CA ALA A 38 -8.75 8.90 -11.42
C ALA A 38 -7.83 10.06 -11.81
N GLY A 39 -7.29 9.99 -13.02
CA GLY A 39 -6.29 10.94 -13.52
C GLY A 39 -4.86 10.40 -13.48
N SER A 40 -4.61 9.19 -12.96
CA SER A 40 -3.37 8.47 -13.21
C SER A 40 -3.22 8.16 -14.70
N ASP A 41 -2.00 8.16 -15.21
CA ASP A 41 -1.69 7.85 -16.60
C ASP A 41 -0.29 7.21 -16.65
N PRO A 42 -0.20 5.90 -16.95
CA PRO A 42 -1.30 4.97 -17.19
C PRO A 42 -2.15 4.60 -15.95
N LEU A 43 -3.37 4.18 -16.21
CA LEU A 43 -4.30 3.59 -15.24
C LEU A 43 -4.71 2.21 -15.76
N VAL A 44 -4.15 1.15 -15.19
CA VAL A 44 -4.26 -0.22 -15.68
C VAL A 44 -4.85 -1.14 -14.62
N PHE A 45 -5.81 -1.94 -15.03
CA PHE A 45 -6.38 -3.04 -14.24
C PHE A 45 -6.08 -4.36 -14.97
N LEU A 46 -5.44 -5.31 -14.30
CA LEU A 46 -4.95 -6.53 -14.94
C LEU A 46 -6.05 -7.40 -15.54
N ASP A 47 -7.24 -7.37 -14.97
CA ASP A 47 -8.39 -8.10 -15.49
C ASP A 47 -8.92 -7.52 -16.81
N GLU A 48 -8.69 -6.24 -17.08
CA GLU A 48 -9.07 -5.60 -18.34
C GLU A 48 -8.04 -5.85 -19.45
N GLU A 49 -6.75 -5.90 -19.12
CA GLU A 49 -5.70 -6.14 -20.10
C GLU A 49 -5.57 -7.62 -20.50
N HIS A 50 -5.94 -8.52 -19.61
CA HIS A 50 -5.69 -9.94 -19.76
C HIS A 50 -6.97 -10.74 -19.51
N LEU A 51 -7.53 -11.26 -20.54
CA LEU A 51 -8.79 -12.04 -20.50
C LEU A 51 -8.63 -13.45 -19.90
N THR A 52 -7.42 -13.89 -19.60
CA THR A 52 -7.15 -15.24 -19.03
C THR A 52 -6.18 -15.12 -17.86
N GLY A 53 -6.64 -15.45 -16.66
CA GLY A 53 -5.85 -15.44 -15.40
C GLY A 53 -5.62 -16.82 -14.83
N PRO A 54 -4.90 -17.01 -13.74
CA PRO A 54 -4.89 -16.15 -12.54
C PRO A 54 -3.84 -15.04 -12.58
N TRP A 55 -4.22 -13.87 -12.05
CA TRP A 55 -3.32 -12.73 -11.88
C TRP A 55 -2.92 -12.63 -10.43
N TYR A 56 -1.63 -12.80 -10.17
CA TYR A 56 -1.07 -12.57 -8.84
C TYR A 56 -0.39 -11.22 -8.80
N ASP A 57 -0.28 -10.65 -7.61
CA ASP A 57 0.26 -9.31 -7.38
C ASP A 57 1.70 -9.12 -7.88
N ASP A 58 2.47 -10.18 -8.03
CA ASP A 58 3.83 -10.12 -8.58
C ASP A 58 3.89 -9.65 -10.04
N LYS A 59 2.78 -9.77 -10.80
CA LYS A 59 2.66 -9.21 -12.14
C LYS A 59 2.73 -7.69 -12.18
N LEU A 60 2.36 -7.03 -11.10
CA LEU A 60 2.48 -5.58 -10.99
C LEU A 60 3.94 -5.11 -11.03
N LEU A 61 4.88 -5.97 -10.72
CA LEU A 61 6.31 -5.65 -10.79
C LEU A 61 6.81 -5.45 -12.23
N ASP A 62 6.16 -6.07 -13.22
CA ASP A 62 6.50 -5.88 -14.63
C ASP A 62 6.16 -4.45 -15.08
N TYR A 63 5.07 -3.88 -14.54
CA TYR A 63 4.69 -2.49 -14.78
C TYR A 63 5.58 -1.51 -14.03
N LEU A 64 5.96 -1.83 -12.80
CA LEU A 64 6.95 -1.05 -12.06
C LEU A 64 8.29 -0.98 -12.84
N ASP A 65 8.73 -2.09 -13.43
CA ASP A 65 9.97 -2.12 -14.24
C ASP A 65 9.84 -1.22 -15.47
N ARG A 66 8.68 -1.16 -16.13
CA ARG A 66 8.42 -0.23 -17.25
C ARG A 66 8.51 1.23 -16.80
N ASP A 67 7.85 1.57 -15.69
CA ASP A 67 7.89 2.91 -15.14
C ASP A 67 9.32 3.32 -14.78
N ILE A 68 10.04 2.49 -14.03
CA ILE A 68 11.42 2.75 -13.65
C ILE A 68 12.32 3.01 -14.87
N SER A 69 12.07 2.30 -15.96
CA SER A 69 12.88 2.40 -17.19
C SER A 69 12.52 3.62 -18.06
N SER A 70 11.28 4.08 -18.01
CA SER A 70 10.76 5.13 -18.90
C SER A 70 10.78 6.52 -18.30
N GLN A 71 10.85 6.63 -16.96
CA GLN A 71 10.64 7.91 -16.30
C GLN A 71 11.92 8.75 -16.23
N THR A 72 11.79 9.97 -16.71
CA THR A 72 12.83 11.01 -16.64
C THR A 72 12.55 12.04 -15.55
N ASN A 73 11.30 12.08 -15.05
CA ASN A 73 10.80 13.07 -14.09
C ASN A 73 10.58 12.43 -12.70
N GLN A 74 10.16 13.27 -11.75
CA GLN A 74 9.66 12.78 -10.47
C GLN A 74 8.36 12.00 -10.72
N SER A 75 8.25 10.82 -10.12
CA SER A 75 7.14 9.92 -10.39
C SER A 75 6.62 9.23 -9.14
N VAL A 76 5.35 8.90 -9.17
CA VAL A 76 4.68 8.05 -8.19
C VAL A 76 3.99 6.91 -8.91
N THR A 77 4.48 5.70 -8.69
CA THR A 77 3.83 4.47 -9.15
C THR A 77 3.04 3.85 -8.02
N ILE A 78 1.74 3.66 -8.24
CA ILE A 78 0.82 3.05 -7.29
C ILE A 78 0.58 1.62 -7.72
N LEU A 79 0.96 0.67 -6.86
CA LEU A 79 0.69 -0.75 -7.03
C LEU A 79 -0.46 -1.13 -6.10
N HIS A 80 -1.65 -1.34 -6.66
CA HIS A 80 -2.84 -1.73 -5.92
C HIS A 80 -2.95 -3.25 -5.89
N LEU A 81 -2.49 -3.82 -4.76
CA LEU A 81 -2.41 -5.26 -4.52
C LEU A 81 -3.76 -5.82 -4.10
N ARG A 82 -4.02 -7.07 -4.45
CA ARG A 82 -5.10 -7.85 -3.85
C ARG A 82 -4.73 -8.37 -2.47
N GLY A 83 -3.44 -8.63 -2.26
CA GLY A 83 -2.88 -9.00 -0.98
C GLY A 83 -3.45 -10.31 -0.44
N SER A 84 -3.84 -10.28 0.83
CA SER A 84 -4.38 -11.45 1.55
C SER A 84 -5.91 -11.50 1.59
N HIS A 85 -6.59 -10.90 0.59
CA HIS A 85 -8.05 -10.92 0.50
C HIS A 85 -8.61 -12.35 0.54
N PHE A 86 -9.76 -12.55 1.18
CA PHE A 86 -10.41 -13.85 1.22
C PHE A 86 -10.94 -14.27 -0.18
N PRO A 87 -10.77 -15.53 -0.59
CA PRO A 87 -10.03 -16.61 0.05
C PRO A 87 -8.52 -16.50 -0.23
N ALA A 88 -7.72 -16.42 0.83
CA ALA A 88 -6.27 -16.11 0.75
C ALA A 88 -5.49 -17.04 -0.21
N GLN A 89 -5.86 -18.32 -0.28
CA GLN A 89 -5.22 -19.29 -1.19
C GLN A 89 -5.37 -18.96 -2.68
N ALA A 90 -6.29 -18.06 -3.05
CA ALA A 90 -6.47 -17.65 -4.43
C ALA A 90 -5.48 -16.56 -4.88
N HIS A 91 -4.69 -15.99 -3.96
CA HIS A 91 -3.88 -14.80 -4.21
C HIS A 91 -2.37 -15.03 -4.22
N TYR A 92 -1.94 -16.29 -4.20
CA TYR A 92 -0.56 -16.70 -4.46
C TYR A 92 -0.53 -17.94 -5.34
N PRO A 93 0.58 -18.21 -6.09
CA PRO A 93 0.64 -19.34 -7.00
C PRO A 93 0.54 -20.67 -6.24
N CYS A 94 -0.40 -21.52 -6.64
CA CYS A 94 -0.55 -22.88 -6.13
C CYS A 94 0.42 -23.86 -6.81
N GLU A 95 0.78 -23.61 -8.07
CA GLU A 95 1.74 -24.37 -8.87
C GLU A 95 2.93 -23.48 -9.26
N ASN A 96 4.06 -24.12 -9.57
CA ASN A 96 5.30 -23.41 -9.96
C ASN A 96 5.70 -22.31 -8.96
N ARG A 97 5.58 -22.60 -7.67
CA ARG A 97 5.86 -21.65 -6.59
C ARG A 97 7.33 -21.27 -6.58
N PRO A 98 7.66 -20.01 -6.26
CA PRO A 98 9.03 -19.65 -5.93
C PRO A 98 9.58 -20.51 -4.79
N ALA A 99 10.82 -20.97 -4.89
CA ALA A 99 11.44 -21.87 -3.90
C ALA A 99 11.36 -21.32 -2.45
N ALA A 100 11.45 -20.00 -2.27
CA ALA A 100 11.30 -19.37 -0.96
C ALA A 100 9.88 -19.56 -0.37
N LEU A 101 8.85 -19.49 -1.22
CA LEU A 101 7.46 -19.70 -0.81
C LEU A 101 7.21 -21.18 -0.47
N GLU A 102 7.73 -22.11 -1.27
CA GLU A 102 7.64 -23.55 -0.96
C GLU A 102 8.30 -23.89 0.37
N LYS A 103 9.49 -23.34 0.61
CA LYS A 103 10.20 -23.52 1.87
C LYS A 103 9.40 -22.96 3.04
N PHE A 104 8.86 -21.76 2.92
CA PHE A 104 8.04 -21.15 3.97
C PHE A 104 6.83 -22.02 4.31
N ILE A 105 6.09 -22.49 3.29
CA ILE A 105 4.93 -23.37 3.49
C ILE A 105 5.34 -24.66 4.22
N ALA A 106 6.43 -25.29 3.80
CA ALA A 106 6.91 -26.53 4.41
C ALA A 106 7.33 -26.35 5.88
N GLU A 107 7.88 -25.19 6.24
CA GLU A 107 8.38 -24.91 7.60
C GLU A 107 7.28 -24.41 8.56
N THR A 108 6.22 -23.80 8.06
CA THR A 108 5.22 -23.09 8.89
C THR A 108 3.83 -23.71 8.87
N SER A 109 3.55 -24.67 7.98
CA SER A 109 2.21 -25.29 7.90
C SER A 109 1.83 -25.98 9.20
N GLY A 110 0.75 -25.49 9.81
CA GLY A 110 0.11 -26.06 11.00
C GLY A 110 -1.20 -26.79 10.64
N PRO A 111 -2.00 -27.17 11.62
CA PRO A 111 -3.24 -27.92 11.43
C PRO A 111 -4.40 -27.09 10.87
N ASN A 112 -4.32 -25.76 10.94
CA ASN A 112 -5.37 -24.86 10.46
C ASN A 112 -5.07 -24.39 9.03
N ALA A 113 -5.82 -24.89 8.06
CA ALA A 113 -5.60 -24.59 6.65
C ALA A 113 -5.86 -23.11 6.29
N ASP A 114 -6.82 -22.46 6.94
CA ASP A 114 -7.13 -21.05 6.67
C ASP A 114 -6.00 -20.14 7.17
N THR A 115 -5.50 -20.39 8.38
CA THR A 115 -4.33 -19.67 8.92
C THR A 115 -3.11 -19.89 8.03
N ASN A 116 -2.82 -21.13 7.62
CA ASN A 116 -1.69 -21.43 6.75
C ASN A 116 -1.80 -20.69 5.40
N SER A 117 -3.00 -20.63 4.83
CA SER A 117 -3.25 -19.94 3.56
C SER A 117 -3.06 -18.44 3.71
N TYR A 118 -3.52 -17.87 4.81
CA TYR A 118 -3.36 -16.45 5.11
C TYR A 118 -1.89 -16.08 5.31
N ASP A 119 -1.18 -16.82 6.15
CA ASP A 119 0.25 -16.61 6.41
C ASP A 119 1.07 -16.74 5.12
N THR A 120 0.72 -17.70 4.26
CA THR A 120 1.34 -17.87 2.94
C THR A 120 1.11 -16.65 2.05
N SER A 121 -0.09 -16.08 2.05
CA SER A 121 -0.40 -14.88 1.27
C SER A 121 0.34 -13.64 1.79
N ILE A 122 0.49 -13.50 3.11
CA ILE A 122 1.32 -12.45 3.73
C ILE A 122 2.79 -12.60 3.32
N PHE A 123 3.34 -13.81 3.39
CA PHE A 123 4.71 -14.08 2.93
C PHE A 123 4.90 -13.73 1.45
N PHE A 124 3.90 -14.04 0.61
CA PHE A 124 3.94 -13.70 -0.81
C PHE A 124 3.93 -12.18 -1.01
N THR A 125 3.09 -11.44 -0.31
CA THR A 125 3.06 -9.97 -0.31
C THR A 125 4.39 -9.39 0.15
N ASP A 126 4.97 -9.88 1.26
CA ASP A 126 6.29 -9.45 1.74
C ASP A 126 7.37 -9.65 0.67
N SER A 127 7.33 -10.78 -0.04
CA SER A 127 8.25 -11.04 -1.14
C SER A 127 8.15 -10.00 -2.27
N ILE A 128 6.94 -9.49 -2.55
CA ILE A 128 6.70 -8.44 -3.55
C ILE A 128 7.26 -7.11 -3.06
N LEU A 129 7.05 -6.76 -1.80
CA LEU A 129 7.64 -5.56 -1.20
C LEU A 129 9.16 -5.60 -1.23
N GLY A 130 9.76 -6.75 -0.89
CA GLY A 130 11.22 -6.95 -0.99
C GLY A 130 11.74 -6.80 -2.41
N LYS A 131 11.04 -7.35 -3.40
CA LYS A 131 11.36 -7.20 -4.83
C LYS A 131 11.21 -5.74 -5.31
N THR A 132 10.20 -5.02 -4.82
CA THR A 132 10.01 -3.59 -5.10
C THR A 132 11.20 -2.77 -4.59
N VAL A 133 11.55 -2.96 -3.31
CA VAL A 133 12.73 -2.28 -2.71
C VAL A 133 14.02 -2.59 -3.49
N LYS A 134 14.20 -3.84 -3.92
CA LYS A 134 15.37 -4.23 -4.73
C LYS A 134 15.43 -3.43 -6.04
N ARG A 135 14.31 -3.28 -6.75
CA ARG A 135 14.21 -2.51 -8.00
C ARG A 135 14.53 -1.04 -7.80
N LEU A 136 13.96 -0.45 -6.75
CA LEU A 136 14.24 0.94 -6.41
C LEU A 136 15.71 1.18 -6.06
N LYS A 137 16.34 0.23 -5.35
CA LYS A 137 17.80 0.28 -5.10
C LYS A 137 18.62 0.17 -6.38
N GLN A 138 18.23 -0.70 -7.30
CA GLN A 138 18.94 -0.89 -8.59
C GLN A 138 18.79 0.32 -9.50
N ARG A 139 17.63 0.98 -9.49
CA ARG A 139 17.43 2.24 -10.20
C ARG A 139 18.41 3.32 -9.74
N GLY A 140 18.72 3.35 -8.44
CA GLY A 140 19.52 4.41 -7.82
C GLY A 140 18.77 5.73 -7.68
N GLY A 141 19.42 6.69 -7.02
CA GLY A 141 18.86 8.01 -6.72
C GLY A 141 17.86 8.02 -5.57
N PRO A 142 17.31 9.20 -5.25
CA PRO A 142 16.32 9.32 -4.18
C PRO A 142 15.04 8.56 -4.50
N ALA A 143 14.66 7.63 -3.61
CA ALA A 143 13.45 6.83 -3.74
C ALA A 143 12.84 6.55 -2.36
N TRP A 144 11.52 6.39 -2.35
CA TRP A 144 10.76 5.95 -1.19
C TRP A 144 9.67 4.95 -1.59
N MET A 145 9.28 4.13 -0.66
CA MET A 145 8.14 3.22 -0.78
C MET A 145 7.30 3.32 0.48
N ILE A 146 5.99 3.34 0.31
CA ILE A 146 5.03 3.23 1.40
C ILE A 146 4.10 2.07 1.08
N TYR A 147 3.95 1.18 2.03
CA TYR A 147 2.98 0.10 2.00
C TYR A 147 2.00 0.28 3.15
N LEU A 148 0.73 0.07 2.85
CA LEU A 148 -0.36 0.07 3.79
C LEU A 148 -1.42 -0.91 3.33
N SER A 149 -2.01 -1.67 4.26
CA SER A 149 -3.26 -2.39 4.02
C SER A 149 -4.46 -1.48 4.30
N ASP A 150 -5.55 -1.67 3.59
CA ASP A 150 -6.82 -0.96 3.81
C ASP A 150 -7.52 -1.46 5.08
N HIS A 151 -7.43 -2.76 5.37
CA HIS A 151 -7.92 -3.41 6.59
C HIS A 151 -7.12 -4.70 6.87
N GLY A 152 -7.28 -5.24 8.06
CA GLY A 152 -6.85 -6.59 8.41
C GLY A 152 -7.95 -7.62 8.20
N ASP A 153 -7.76 -8.84 8.74
CA ASP A 153 -8.76 -9.91 8.66
C ASP A 153 -8.88 -10.65 10.00
N SER A 154 -10.05 -11.22 10.24
CA SER A 154 -10.34 -12.06 11.39
C SER A 154 -10.41 -13.52 10.94
N ILE A 155 -9.28 -14.22 11.05
CA ILE A 155 -9.13 -15.59 10.57
C ILE A 155 -9.88 -16.55 11.47
N GLY A 156 -10.70 -17.46 10.88
CA GLY A 156 -11.40 -18.52 11.60
C GLY A 156 -12.69 -18.11 12.30
N ALA A 157 -13.11 -16.85 12.20
CA ALA A 157 -14.44 -16.44 12.61
C ALA A 157 -15.41 -16.56 11.42
N ASN A 158 -16.55 -17.20 11.61
CA ASN A 158 -17.63 -17.27 10.62
C ASN A 158 -18.26 -15.90 10.28
N SER A 159 -17.70 -14.82 10.73
CA SER A 159 -18.21 -13.48 10.58
C SER A 159 -17.16 -12.54 10.01
N TRP A 160 -17.29 -12.31 8.75
CA TRP A 160 -16.73 -11.24 7.97
C TRP A 160 -16.72 -9.90 8.71
N ARG A 161 -15.58 -9.17 8.72
CA ARG A 161 -15.42 -7.71 8.80
C ARG A 161 -16.31 -6.90 9.78
N LEU A 162 -17.33 -7.51 10.41
CA LEU A 162 -18.29 -6.85 11.27
C LEU A 162 -17.97 -6.97 12.76
N THR A 163 -16.82 -7.51 13.07
CA THR A 163 -16.40 -7.66 14.46
C THR A 163 -15.64 -6.44 14.92
N ASN A 164 -15.85 -6.05 16.16
CA ASN A 164 -14.98 -5.12 16.89
C ASN A 164 -13.58 -5.76 17.13
N ASP A 165 -13.15 -6.63 16.21
CA ASP A 165 -11.86 -7.30 16.30
C ASP A 165 -10.75 -6.31 15.91
N ARG A 166 -9.85 -6.09 16.83
CA ARG A 166 -8.67 -5.25 16.64
C ARG A 166 -7.87 -5.65 15.40
N ASN A 167 -7.80 -6.94 15.09
CA ASN A 167 -7.06 -7.45 13.94
C ASN A 167 -7.62 -6.98 12.59
N VAL A 168 -8.87 -6.57 12.54
CA VAL A 168 -9.49 -6.01 11.32
C VAL A 168 -9.12 -4.54 11.12
N TRP A 169 -8.88 -3.79 12.18
CA TRP A 169 -8.70 -2.34 12.14
C TRP A 169 -7.25 -1.89 12.33
N GLU A 170 -6.40 -2.72 12.91
CA GLU A 170 -4.98 -2.42 13.05
C GLU A 170 -4.20 -3.05 11.91
N VAL A 171 -3.67 -2.22 11.06
CA VAL A 171 -2.94 -2.62 9.85
C VAL A 171 -1.47 -2.17 9.92
N PRO A 172 -0.55 -2.95 9.33
CA PRO A 172 0.83 -2.52 9.23
C PRO A 172 0.98 -1.37 8.23
N MET A 173 1.82 -0.39 8.58
CA MET A 173 2.33 0.61 7.65
C MET A 173 3.85 0.50 7.59
N ILE A 174 4.39 0.36 6.39
CA ILE A 174 5.83 0.27 6.16
C ILE A 174 6.27 1.45 5.30
N ILE A 175 7.25 2.21 5.77
CA ILE A 175 7.88 3.28 5.00
C ILE A 175 9.36 2.94 4.84
N TRP A 176 9.81 2.88 3.59
CA TRP A 176 11.20 2.65 3.25
C TRP A 176 11.77 3.83 2.45
N PHE A 177 13.03 4.16 2.68
CA PHE A 177 13.77 5.18 1.96
C PHE A 177 15.08 4.62 1.42
N SER A 178 15.48 5.05 0.22
CA SER A 178 16.84 4.83 -0.27
C SER A 178 17.85 5.65 0.52
N ALA A 179 19.12 5.24 0.48
CA ALA A 179 20.21 6.02 1.10
C ALA A 179 20.29 7.44 0.51
N ASP A 180 20.12 7.56 -0.81
CA ASP A 180 20.13 8.86 -1.48
C ASP A 180 19.00 9.78 -1.03
N TYR A 181 17.79 9.21 -0.80
CA TYR A 181 16.68 9.97 -0.24
C TYR A 181 16.98 10.41 1.19
N ALA A 182 17.48 9.51 2.02
CA ALA A 182 17.79 9.80 3.41
C ALA A 182 18.90 10.88 3.55
N ASN A 183 19.89 10.86 2.65
CA ASN A 183 20.93 11.89 2.61
C ASN A 183 20.39 13.24 2.14
N LYS A 184 19.47 13.25 1.18
CA LYS A 184 18.88 14.46 0.61
C LYS A 184 17.83 15.11 1.52
N PHE A 185 17.07 14.29 2.25
CA PHE A 185 15.94 14.73 3.09
C PHE A 185 16.01 14.15 4.52
N PRO A 186 17.09 14.42 5.28
CA PRO A 186 17.30 13.81 6.59
C PRO A 186 16.22 14.20 7.61
N ASP A 187 15.66 15.39 7.50
CA ASP A 187 14.61 15.88 8.41
C ASP A 187 13.32 15.09 8.24
N ILE A 188 12.92 14.80 7.00
CA ILE A 188 11.74 13.97 6.71
C ILE A 188 11.93 12.56 7.30
N VAL A 189 13.10 11.96 7.06
CA VAL A 189 13.40 10.62 7.59
C VAL A 189 13.39 10.61 9.12
N SER A 190 13.90 11.67 9.74
CA SER A 190 13.86 11.84 11.21
C SER A 190 12.42 11.97 11.72
N ALA A 191 11.58 12.77 11.05
CA ALA A 191 10.17 12.92 11.40
C ALA A 191 9.40 11.59 11.29
N VAL A 192 9.62 10.81 10.21
CA VAL A 192 9.03 9.48 10.05
C VAL A 192 9.46 8.54 11.18
N LYS A 193 10.75 8.54 11.55
CA LYS A 193 11.23 7.74 12.67
C LYS A 193 10.58 8.10 14.00
N LYS A 194 10.31 9.38 14.24
CA LYS A 194 9.58 9.84 15.45
C LYS A 194 8.09 9.41 15.39
N ALA A 195 7.48 9.47 14.22
CA ALA A 195 6.06 9.15 14.03
C ALA A 195 5.74 7.64 14.17
N ARG A 196 6.72 6.74 14.09
CA ARG A 196 6.50 5.28 14.08
C ARG A 196 5.75 4.72 15.30
N THR A 197 5.74 5.44 16.41
CA THR A 197 5.07 5.04 17.66
C THR A 197 3.79 5.83 17.91
N LEU A 198 3.42 6.73 16.99
CA LEU A 198 2.20 7.52 17.12
C LEU A 198 0.98 6.70 16.71
N PRO A 199 -0.16 6.91 17.36
CA PRO A 199 -1.42 6.31 16.94
C PRO A 199 -1.93 7.03 15.68
N LEU A 200 -1.72 6.43 14.53
CA LEU A 200 -2.13 6.97 13.23
C LEU A 200 -3.45 6.36 12.77
N GLN A 201 -4.18 7.09 11.93
CA GLN A 201 -5.36 6.64 11.22
C GLN A 201 -5.17 6.86 9.71
N SER A 202 -5.86 6.07 8.89
CA SER A 202 -5.72 6.12 7.43
C SER A 202 -6.10 7.46 6.80
N ASP A 203 -6.98 8.25 7.44
CA ASP A 203 -7.34 9.60 6.98
C ASP A 203 -6.20 10.64 7.08
N LEU A 204 -5.13 10.31 7.79
CA LEU A 204 -3.94 11.15 7.94
C LEU A 204 -2.88 10.88 6.86
N LEU A 205 -3.04 9.82 6.09
CA LEU A 205 -2.01 9.38 5.13
C LEU A 205 -1.75 10.38 4.03
N LEU A 206 -2.79 11.07 3.54
CA LEU A 206 -2.66 12.05 2.47
C LEU A 206 -1.62 13.12 2.81
N ALA A 207 -1.72 13.69 4.01
CA ALA A 207 -0.80 14.74 4.44
C ALA A 207 0.64 14.25 4.53
N GLY A 208 0.86 13.09 5.16
CA GLY A 208 2.18 12.49 5.28
C GLY A 208 2.78 12.09 3.94
N PHE A 209 1.97 11.59 3.00
CA PHE A 209 2.43 11.29 1.65
C PHE A 209 2.92 12.52 0.90
N LEU A 210 2.14 13.59 0.91
CA LEU A 210 2.50 14.84 0.25
C LEU A 210 3.77 15.41 0.87
N HIS A 211 3.94 15.30 2.18
CA HIS A 211 5.16 15.72 2.88
C HIS A 211 6.38 14.90 2.43
N ILE A 212 6.27 13.56 2.40
CA ILE A 212 7.34 12.67 1.92
C ILE A 212 7.66 12.94 0.45
N ALA A 213 6.66 13.22 -0.37
CA ALA A 213 6.84 13.60 -1.77
C ALA A 213 7.45 15.00 -1.94
N GLY A 214 7.58 15.77 -0.86
CA GLY A 214 8.13 17.14 -0.91
C GLY A 214 7.17 18.17 -1.50
N VAL A 215 5.87 17.84 -1.57
CA VAL A 215 4.83 18.74 -2.08
C VAL A 215 4.58 19.88 -1.11
N LYS A 216 4.67 21.12 -1.61
CA LYS A 216 4.46 22.34 -0.83
C LYS A 216 3.22 23.09 -1.33
N GLY A 217 2.62 23.90 -0.45
CA GLY A 217 1.53 24.80 -0.84
C GLY A 217 0.13 24.21 -0.77
N TRP A 218 -0.03 22.99 -0.30
CA TRP A 218 -1.34 22.44 0.03
C TRP A 218 -1.64 22.73 1.50
N GLU A 219 -2.72 23.47 1.76
CA GLU A 219 -3.23 23.71 3.11
C GLU A 219 -3.96 22.46 3.65
N ILE A 220 -3.25 21.36 3.73
CA ILE A 220 -3.65 20.30 4.65
C ILE A 220 -3.18 20.79 6.01
N GLY A 221 -4.12 21.08 6.92
CA GLY A 221 -3.76 21.64 8.22
C GLY A 221 -2.60 20.87 8.84
N SER A 222 -1.57 21.57 9.26
CA SER A 222 -0.35 20.98 9.83
C SER A 222 -0.64 20.05 11.02
N GLU A 223 -1.80 20.22 11.66
CA GLU A 223 -2.30 19.34 12.72
C GLU A 223 -2.74 17.93 12.21
N LYS A 224 -2.93 17.76 10.90
CA LYS A 224 -3.25 16.46 10.26
C LYS A 224 -2.04 15.78 9.62
N ASP A 225 -0.93 16.51 9.47
CA ASP A 225 0.30 15.96 8.96
C ASP A 225 1.09 15.31 10.10
N PHE A 226 1.11 13.98 10.14
CA PHE A 226 1.78 13.22 11.21
C PHE A 226 3.31 13.38 11.21
N LEU A 227 3.88 14.06 10.24
CA LEU A 227 5.30 14.43 10.18
C LEU A 227 5.54 15.86 10.66
N SER A 228 4.49 16.63 10.90
CA SER A 228 4.57 17.98 11.43
C SER A 228 4.76 17.97 12.94
N GLU A 229 5.53 18.94 13.46
CA GLU A 229 5.64 19.18 14.91
C GLU A 229 4.33 19.66 15.54
N LEU A 230 3.38 20.13 14.72
CA LEU A 230 2.05 20.58 15.15
C LEU A 230 1.01 19.46 15.12
N PHE A 231 1.41 18.23 14.76
CA PHE A 231 0.51 17.10 14.69
C PHE A 231 -0.12 16.79 16.03
N LYS A 232 -1.44 16.62 16.03
CA LYS A 232 -2.22 16.23 17.20
C LYS A 232 -2.94 14.91 16.96
N PRO A 233 -2.44 13.80 17.56
CA PRO A 233 -3.14 12.53 17.48
C PRO A 233 -4.57 12.63 17.97
N ARG A 234 -5.52 12.00 17.28
CA ARG A 234 -6.90 11.90 17.73
C ARG A 234 -7.09 10.74 18.71
N PHE A 235 -7.73 11.03 19.81
CA PHE A 235 -8.20 10.03 20.78
C PHE A 235 -9.65 10.31 21.16
N PRO A 236 -10.50 9.30 21.27
CA PRO A 236 -10.30 7.91 20.84
C PRO A 236 -10.20 7.81 19.31
N ARG A 237 -9.49 6.80 18.81
CA ARG A 237 -9.50 6.47 17.38
C ARG A 237 -10.90 6.05 16.96
N LEU A 238 -11.33 6.46 15.77
CA LEU A 238 -12.66 6.17 15.25
C LEU A 238 -12.58 4.96 14.31
N ILE A 239 -13.46 3.99 14.52
CA ILE A 239 -13.77 2.93 13.56
C ILE A 239 -15.21 3.09 13.12
N GLU A 240 -15.58 2.46 12.00
CA GLU A 240 -16.95 2.47 11.51
C GLU A 240 -17.91 1.98 12.59
N GLY A 241 -18.85 2.84 12.97
CA GLY A 241 -19.87 2.53 13.99
C GLY A 241 -19.43 2.58 15.44
N GLY A 242 -18.17 2.91 15.76
CA GLY A 242 -17.74 2.92 17.15
C GLY A 242 -16.52 3.78 17.46
N LYS A 243 -16.20 3.89 18.77
CA LYS A 243 -14.97 4.48 19.28
C LYS A 243 -14.14 3.36 19.89
N ILE A 244 -12.91 3.20 19.42
CA ILE A 244 -11.92 2.38 20.14
C ILE A 244 -11.07 3.34 20.97
N GLY A 245 -11.20 3.24 22.30
CA GLY A 245 -10.27 3.87 23.22
C GLY A 245 -9.04 2.98 23.41
N TYR A 246 -7.88 3.44 23.01
CA TYR A 246 -6.58 2.94 23.43
C TYR A 246 -5.74 4.11 23.90
#